data_b8dcce431337d0fa43e3b9f04abff158
#
_entry.id   b8dcce431337d0fa43e3b9f04abff158
#
_cell.length_a   1.000
_cell.length_b   1.000
_cell.length_c   1.000
_cell.angle_alpha   90.00
_cell.angle_beta   90.00
_cell.angle_gamma   90.00
#
_symmetry.space_group_name_H-M   'P 1'
#
loop_
_entity.id
_entity.type
_entity.pdbx_description
1 polymer ?
#
loop_
_entity_poly.entity_id
_entity_poly.type
_entity_poly.pdbx_seq_one_letter_code
_entity_poly.pdbx_strand_id
1 'polypeptide(L)'
;MAETPKTILIVDDDRELVEALRTMLERHGYRVMQAHDGHQGKQAIYNQRPDLVILDMMMPRMGGYPVLEHFRGKTDAPPIIMITANEGSRHKAYAEWLGVVDYIRKPFAMERLLEAVQRGLQGDSAKEAPAQDEKE
;
A
#
# COMPACT_ATOMS: atom_id res chain seq x y z
N MET A 1 -0.71 -19.60 -21.16
CA MET A 1 -0.22 -18.35 -21.52
C MET A 1 0.06 -17.49 -20.33
N ALA A 2 1.14 -16.87 -20.35
CA ALA A 2 1.54 -16.10 -19.20
C ALA A 2 0.79 -14.78 -19.17
N GLU A 3 0.38 -14.39 -18.01
CA GLU A 3 -0.26 -13.13 -17.85
C GLU A 3 0.78 -12.06 -17.66
N THR A 4 0.41 -10.86 -17.96
CA THR A 4 1.26 -9.72 -17.67
C THR A 4 1.44 -9.63 -16.16
N PRO A 5 2.65 -9.49 -15.66
CA PRO A 5 2.86 -9.40 -14.23
C PRO A 5 2.18 -8.16 -13.67
N LYS A 6 1.68 -8.28 -12.44
CA LYS A 6 1.13 -7.12 -11.76
C LYS A 6 2.24 -6.23 -11.29
N THR A 7 2.00 -4.94 -11.28
CA THR A 7 2.98 -3.94 -10.89
C THR A 7 2.64 -3.38 -9.52
N ILE A 8 3.63 -3.36 -8.64
CA ILE A 8 3.47 -2.85 -7.29
C ILE A 8 4.38 -1.65 -7.12
N LEU A 9 3.83 -0.54 -6.67
CA LEU A 9 4.59 0.65 -6.36
C LEU A 9 4.86 0.69 -4.87
N ILE A 10 6.13 0.85 -4.49
CA ILE A 10 6.50 1.00 -3.09
C ILE A 10 6.88 2.46 -2.87
N VAL A 11 6.21 3.12 -1.94
CA VAL A 11 6.47 4.53 -1.62
C VAL A 11 6.97 4.58 -0.18
N ASP A 12 8.28 4.72 -0.01
CA ASP A 12 8.90 4.72 1.31
C ASP A 12 10.28 5.34 1.16
N ASP A 13 10.68 6.16 2.11
CA ASP A 13 11.98 6.78 2.05
C ASP A 13 13.09 5.92 2.65
N ASP A 14 12.76 4.77 3.23
CA ASP A 14 13.74 3.85 3.77
C ASP A 14 14.24 2.95 2.64
N ARG A 15 15.40 3.25 2.11
CA ARG A 15 15.88 2.56 0.91
C ARG A 15 16.23 1.10 1.17
N GLU A 16 16.66 0.78 2.37
CA GLU A 16 16.95 -0.61 2.69
C GLU A 16 15.67 -1.43 2.70
N LEU A 17 14.62 -0.89 3.29
CA LEU A 17 13.36 -1.60 3.30
C LEU A 17 12.81 -1.76 1.88
N VAL A 18 12.90 -0.72 1.07
CA VAL A 18 12.42 -0.78 -0.29
C VAL A 18 13.14 -1.89 -1.06
N GLU A 19 14.47 -2.00 -0.89
CA GLU A 19 15.21 -3.03 -1.59
C GLU A 19 14.81 -4.42 -1.11
N ALA A 20 14.60 -4.60 0.18
CA ALA A 20 14.17 -5.90 0.69
C ALA A 20 12.80 -6.27 0.16
N LEU A 21 11.88 -5.30 0.12
CA LEU A 21 10.56 -5.55 -0.40
C LEU A 21 10.59 -5.84 -1.89
N ARG A 22 11.41 -5.09 -2.63
CA ARG A 22 11.54 -5.34 -4.05
C ARG A 22 12.01 -6.77 -4.32
N THR A 23 13.05 -7.20 -3.60
CA THR A 23 13.59 -8.53 -3.82
C THR A 23 12.52 -9.58 -3.56
N MET A 24 11.80 -9.43 -2.47
CA MET A 24 10.78 -10.40 -2.12
C MET A 24 9.66 -10.43 -3.16
N LEU A 25 9.19 -9.25 -3.56
CA LEU A 25 8.06 -9.19 -4.47
C LEU A 25 8.45 -9.66 -5.88
N GLU A 26 9.66 -9.33 -6.31
CA GLU A 26 10.09 -9.79 -7.62
C GLU A 26 10.24 -11.30 -7.67
N ARG A 27 10.64 -11.91 -6.56
CA ARG A 27 10.70 -13.36 -6.51
C ARG A 27 9.33 -14.00 -6.65
N HIS A 28 8.29 -13.26 -6.32
CA HIS A 28 6.93 -13.78 -6.47
C HIS A 28 6.28 -13.36 -7.78
N GLY A 29 7.09 -12.83 -8.71
CA GLY A 29 6.60 -12.58 -10.06
C GLY A 29 6.01 -11.19 -10.27
N TYR A 30 6.15 -10.27 -9.32
CA TYR A 30 5.62 -8.94 -9.49
C TYR A 30 6.65 -8.01 -10.09
N ARG A 31 6.19 -6.98 -10.78
CA ARG A 31 7.06 -5.89 -11.19
C ARG A 31 7.01 -4.85 -10.09
N VAL A 32 8.14 -4.22 -9.80
CA VAL A 32 8.22 -3.29 -8.69
C VAL A 32 8.72 -1.95 -9.15
N MET A 33 8.01 -0.90 -8.74
CA MET A 33 8.40 0.48 -8.96
C MET A 33 8.61 1.14 -7.61
N GLN A 34 9.38 2.20 -7.54
CA GLN A 34 9.74 2.85 -6.30
C GLN A 34 9.49 4.33 -6.35
N ALA A 35 9.10 4.90 -5.23
CA ALA A 35 9.06 6.32 -5.01
C ALA A 35 9.48 6.57 -3.57
N HIS A 36 10.02 7.73 -3.29
CA HIS A 36 10.64 7.96 -1.99
C HIS A 36 9.98 9.06 -1.18
N ASP A 37 8.93 9.64 -1.67
CA ASP A 37 8.07 10.50 -0.86
C ASP A 37 6.69 10.55 -1.51
N GLY A 38 5.77 11.22 -0.85
CA GLY A 38 4.38 11.24 -1.31
C GLY A 38 4.18 11.94 -2.64
N HIS A 39 4.99 12.97 -2.92
CA HIS A 39 4.85 13.65 -4.22
C HIS A 39 5.23 12.71 -5.35
N GLN A 40 6.36 12.02 -5.20
CA GLN A 40 6.78 11.07 -6.22
C GLN A 40 5.77 9.93 -6.32
N GLY A 41 5.23 9.51 -5.20
CA GLY A 41 4.23 8.44 -5.19
C GLY A 41 2.98 8.83 -5.97
N LYS A 42 2.47 10.04 -5.73
CA LYS A 42 1.30 10.51 -6.46
C LYS A 42 1.57 10.55 -7.96
N GLN A 43 2.73 11.07 -8.34
CA GLN A 43 3.06 11.13 -9.75
C GLN A 43 3.16 9.76 -10.37
N ALA A 44 3.76 8.81 -9.65
CA ALA A 44 3.90 7.46 -10.17
C ALA A 44 2.54 6.79 -10.33
N ILE A 45 1.62 7.04 -9.40
CA ILE A 45 0.29 6.46 -9.52
C ILE A 45 -0.40 6.96 -10.79
N TYR A 46 -0.32 8.26 -11.04
CA TYR A 46 -0.97 8.82 -12.22
C TYR A 46 -0.29 8.39 -13.52
N ASN A 47 1.05 8.37 -13.52
CA ASN A 47 1.77 8.17 -14.77
C ASN A 47 1.92 6.71 -15.14
N GLN A 48 2.01 5.84 -14.15
CA GLN A 48 2.35 4.45 -14.42
C GLN A 48 1.28 3.47 -14.01
N ARG A 49 0.27 3.92 -13.31
CA ARG A 49 -0.92 3.13 -12.99
C ARG A 49 -0.59 1.76 -12.42
N PRO A 50 0.05 1.71 -11.24
CA PRO A 50 0.37 0.42 -10.64
C PRO A 50 -0.91 -0.31 -10.24
N ASP A 51 -0.79 -1.62 -10.09
CA ASP A 51 -1.92 -2.44 -9.69
C ASP A 51 -2.14 -2.39 -8.19
N LEU A 52 -1.12 -2.03 -7.43
CA LEU A 52 -1.23 -1.93 -5.97
C LEU A 52 -0.12 -1.03 -5.47
N VAL A 53 -0.36 -0.32 -4.38
CA VAL A 53 0.62 0.59 -3.79
C VAL A 53 0.87 0.20 -2.35
N ILE A 54 2.15 0.13 -1.96
CA ILE A 54 2.55 0.01 -0.56
C ILE A 54 3.06 1.37 -0.16
N LEU A 55 2.44 1.98 0.84
CA LEU A 55 2.63 3.39 1.13
C LEU A 55 3.01 3.60 2.58
N ASP A 56 4.18 4.20 2.81
CA ASP A 56 4.62 4.52 4.16
C ASP A 56 3.88 5.77 4.65
N MET A 57 3.46 5.76 5.90
CA MET A 57 2.76 6.88 6.46
C MET A 57 3.69 8.07 6.71
N MET A 58 4.91 7.81 7.17
CA MET A 58 5.79 8.88 7.63
C MET A 58 6.97 9.05 6.69
N MET A 59 6.96 10.11 5.93
CA MET A 59 8.04 10.42 5.00
C MET A 59 8.25 11.92 4.97
N PRO A 60 9.46 12.37 4.63
CA PRO A 60 9.68 13.81 4.51
C PRO A 60 8.88 14.38 3.34
N ARG A 61 8.66 15.64 3.38
CA ARG A 61 7.98 16.44 2.37
C ARG A 61 6.51 16.10 2.24
N MET A 62 6.15 14.88 1.92
CA MET A 62 4.74 14.49 1.88
C MET A 62 4.64 13.04 2.33
N GLY A 63 3.94 12.80 3.42
CA GLY A 63 3.74 11.46 3.93
C GLY A 63 2.58 10.76 3.26
N GLY A 64 2.20 9.62 3.84
CA GLY A 64 1.19 8.79 3.23
C GLY A 64 -0.22 9.30 3.33
N TYR A 65 -0.58 9.96 4.44
CA TYR A 65 -1.96 10.43 4.56
C TYR A 65 -2.37 11.39 3.46
N PRO A 66 -1.56 12.41 3.12
CA PRO A 66 -1.98 13.26 2.01
C PRO A 66 -2.19 12.51 0.70
N VAL A 67 -1.41 11.45 0.47
CA VAL A 67 -1.61 10.64 -0.72
C VAL A 67 -2.95 9.90 -0.63
N LEU A 68 -3.23 9.28 0.52
CA LEU A 68 -4.49 8.59 0.71
C LEU A 68 -5.67 9.52 0.55
N GLU A 69 -5.56 10.71 1.15
CA GLU A 69 -6.66 11.66 1.08
C GLU A 69 -6.92 12.10 -0.34
N HIS A 70 -5.84 12.26 -1.11
CA HIS A 70 -5.99 12.66 -2.50
C HIS A 70 -6.76 11.63 -3.31
N PHE A 71 -6.54 10.35 -3.04
CA PHE A 71 -7.19 9.31 -3.84
C PHE A 71 -8.50 8.81 -3.26
N ARG A 72 -8.91 9.33 -2.11
CA ARG A 72 -10.13 8.86 -1.50
C ARG A 72 -11.31 9.13 -2.42
N GLY A 73 -12.11 8.13 -2.65
CA GLY A 73 -13.29 8.26 -3.48
C GLY A 73 -13.05 8.25 -4.97
N LYS A 74 -11.81 8.13 -5.42
CA LYS A 74 -11.55 8.06 -6.84
C LYS A 74 -11.67 6.61 -7.28
N THR A 75 -12.51 6.38 -8.28
CA THR A 75 -12.84 5.02 -8.64
C THR A 75 -11.70 4.29 -9.31
N ASP A 76 -10.76 5.02 -9.91
CA ASP A 76 -9.65 4.39 -10.59
C ASP A 76 -8.39 4.36 -9.75
N ALA A 77 -8.49 4.67 -8.46
CA ALA A 77 -7.32 4.61 -7.59
C ALA A 77 -6.95 3.15 -7.34
N PRO A 78 -5.65 2.84 -7.28
CA PRO A 78 -5.25 1.46 -6.99
C PRO A 78 -5.49 1.15 -5.52
N PRO A 79 -5.56 -0.14 -5.17
CA PRO A 79 -5.61 -0.50 -3.75
C PRO A 79 -4.31 -0.10 -3.06
N ILE A 80 -4.42 0.38 -1.84
CA ILE A 80 -3.27 0.88 -1.08
C ILE A 80 -3.15 0.13 0.23
N ILE A 81 -1.95 -0.38 0.51
CA ILE A 81 -1.61 -0.94 1.80
C ILE A 81 -0.74 0.08 2.50
N MET A 82 -1.10 0.48 3.70
CA MET A 82 -0.31 1.44 4.44
C MET A 82 0.63 0.72 5.39
N ILE A 83 1.89 1.13 5.41
CA ILE A 83 2.85 0.62 6.37
C ILE A 83 3.36 1.77 7.21
N THR A 84 3.66 1.51 8.48
CA THR A 84 4.06 2.60 9.36
C THR A 84 4.74 2.09 10.62
N ALA A 85 5.67 2.88 11.15
CA ALA A 85 6.24 2.62 12.45
C ALA A 85 5.36 3.14 13.58
N ASN A 86 4.32 3.92 13.24
CA ASN A 86 3.49 4.54 14.26
C ASN A 86 2.49 3.54 14.82
N GLU A 87 2.35 3.55 16.15
CA GLU A 87 1.49 2.58 16.80
C GLU A 87 0.13 3.10 17.17
N GLY A 88 -0.18 4.33 16.91
CA GLY A 88 -1.43 4.90 17.39
C GLY A 88 -2.65 4.29 16.74
N SER A 89 -3.62 3.91 17.54
CA SER A 89 -4.85 3.34 16.99
C SER A 89 -5.66 4.36 16.22
N ARG A 90 -5.53 5.64 16.54
CA ARG A 90 -6.22 6.65 15.77
C ARG A 90 -5.75 6.69 14.35
N HIS A 91 -4.45 6.46 14.13
CA HIS A 91 -3.91 6.48 12.80
C HIS A 91 -4.45 5.30 11.99
N LYS A 92 -4.57 4.16 12.64
CA LYS A 92 -5.11 3.00 11.95
C LYS A 92 -6.56 3.23 11.57
N ALA A 93 -7.35 3.76 12.49
CA ALA A 93 -8.76 3.99 12.21
C ALA A 93 -8.94 4.98 11.07
N TYR A 94 -8.11 6.02 11.05
CA TYR A 94 -8.21 7.02 10.00
C TYR A 94 -7.81 6.44 8.64
N ALA A 95 -6.75 5.63 8.61
CA ALA A 95 -6.34 5.00 7.37
C ALA A 95 -7.42 4.07 6.86
N GLU A 96 -8.05 3.32 7.75
CA GLU A 96 -9.12 2.44 7.34
C GLU A 96 -10.31 3.21 6.81
N TRP A 97 -10.63 4.33 7.44
CA TRP A 97 -11.70 5.18 6.95
C TRP A 97 -11.38 5.74 5.57
N LEU A 98 -10.09 5.99 5.30
CA LEU A 98 -9.68 6.45 3.98
C LEU A 98 -9.64 5.32 2.95
N GLY A 99 -9.85 4.09 3.37
CA GLY A 99 -10.04 3.00 2.42
C GLY A 99 -8.84 2.14 2.12
N VAL A 100 -7.84 2.09 3.02
CA VAL A 100 -6.70 1.22 2.77
C VAL A 100 -7.12 -0.23 2.78
N VAL A 101 -6.44 -1.05 2.00
CA VAL A 101 -6.69 -2.48 1.98
C VAL A 101 -6.22 -3.09 3.29
N ASP A 102 -5.11 -2.62 3.80
CA ASP A 102 -4.56 -3.15 5.05
C ASP A 102 -3.64 -2.09 5.66
N TYR A 103 -3.41 -2.21 6.96
CA TYR A 103 -2.57 -1.29 7.70
C TYR A 103 -1.60 -2.15 8.49
N ILE A 104 -0.31 -2.06 8.18
CA ILE A 104 0.68 -2.97 8.73
C ILE A 104 1.74 -2.18 9.47
N ARG A 105 2.02 -2.56 10.69
CA ARG A 105 2.97 -1.86 11.53
C ARG A 105 4.36 -2.41 11.34
N LYS A 106 5.35 -1.53 11.24
CA LYS A 106 6.75 -1.92 11.16
C LYS A 106 7.26 -2.21 12.56
N PRO A 107 8.12 -3.18 12.75
CA PRO A 107 8.59 -4.13 11.73
C PRO A 107 7.56 -5.24 11.51
N PHE A 108 7.58 -5.83 10.35
CA PHE A 108 6.63 -6.87 10.01
C PHE A 108 7.34 -8.03 9.33
N ALA A 109 6.71 -9.19 9.37
CA ALA A 109 7.22 -10.32 8.62
C ALA A 109 6.89 -10.14 7.15
N MET A 110 7.78 -10.56 6.28
CA MET A 110 7.54 -10.44 4.85
C MET A 110 6.31 -11.21 4.42
N GLU A 111 6.05 -12.35 5.06
CA GLU A 111 4.85 -13.13 4.73
C GLU A 111 3.58 -12.36 5.03
N ARG A 112 3.60 -11.56 6.09
CA ARG A 112 2.43 -10.75 6.44
C ARG A 112 2.12 -9.75 5.34
N LEU A 113 3.16 -9.09 4.82
CA LEU A 113 2.95 -8.13 3.75
C LEU A 113 2.54 -8.82 2.47
N LEU A 114 3.18 -9.93 2.14
CA LEU A 114 2.84 -10.65 0.92
C LEU A 114 1.39 -11.07 0.92
N GLU A 115 0.88 -11.51 2.07
CA GLU A 115 -0.51 -11.90 2.18
C GLU A 115 -1.43 -10.73 1.87
N ALA A 116 -1.11 -9.55 2.41
CA ALA A 116 -1.93 -8.37 2.14
C ALA A 116 -1.87 -7.98 0.66
N VAL A 117 -0.70 -8.11 0.04
CA VAL A 117 -0.56 -7.82 -1.38
C VAL A 117 -1.45 -8.74 -2.19
N GLN A 118 -1.42 -10.02 -1.88
CA GLN A 118 -2.21 -10.99 -2.63
C GLN A 118 -3.70 -10.71 -2.51
N ARG A 119 -4.15 -10.37 -1.29
CA ARG A 119 -5.55 -10.04 -1.09
C ARG A 119 -5.93 -8.77 -1.82
N GLY A 120 -5.08 -7.77 -1.78
CA GLY A 120 -5.37 -6.51 -2.45
C GLY A 120 -5.48 -6.65 -3.95
N LEU A 121 -4.62 -7.50 -4.53
CA LEU A 121 -4.65 -7.69 -5.98
C LEU A 121 -5.83 -8.52 -6.43
N GLN A 122 -6.41 -9.31 -5.51
CA GLN A 122 -7.58 -10.09 -5.85
C GLN A 122 -8.88 -9.33 -5.70
N GLY A 123 -8.79 -8.11 -5.18
CA GLY A 123 -9.99 -7.37 -4.91
C GLY A 123 -10.63 -7.72 -3.59
N ASP A 124 -10.08 -8.68 -2.87
CA ASP A 124 -10.56 -9.01 -1.56
C ASP A 124 -9.91 -8.13 -0.58
N SER A 125 -10.54 -7.17 -0.08
CA SER A 125 -9.88 -6.25 0.83
C SER A 125 -10.44 -6.42 2.19
N ALA A 126 -9.69 -5.97 3.15
CA ALA A 126 -10.12 -6.00 4.52
C ALA A 126 -11.40 -5.23 4.73
N LYS A 127 -11.67 -4.27 3.89
CA LYS A 127 -12.85 -3.50 4.11
C LYS A 127 -14.10 -4.25 3.78
N GLU A 128 -14.03 -5.32 3.05
CA GLU A 128 -15.21 -6.10 2.85
C GLU A 128 -15.55 -6.90 4.04
N ALA A 129 -14.60 -7.51 4.66
CA ALA A 129 -14.86 -8.23 5.87
C ALA A 129 -15.22 -7.34 7.01
N PRO A 130 -14.52 -6.26 7.24
CA PRO A 130 -14.91 -5.41 8.35
C PRO A 130 -16.27 -4.81 8.20
N ALA A 131 -16.74 -4.67 7.04
CA ALA A 131 -18.04 -4.11 6.88
C ALA A 131 -19.07 -4.91 7.60
N GLN A 132 -18.88 -6.17 7.71
CA GLN A 132 -19.79 -6.92 8.46
C GLN A 132 -19.58 -6.79 9.89
N ASP A 133 -18.36 -6.64 10.30
CA ASP A 133 -18.11 -6.50 11.69
C ASP A 133 -18.65 -5.27 12.25
N GLU A 134 -18.76 -4.25 11.49
CA GLU A 134 -19.20 -3.03 12.05
C GLU A 134 -20.54 -3.07 12.47
N LYS A 135 -21.27 -4.04 12.16
CA LYS A 135 -22.55 -4.08 12.62
C LYS A 135 -22.63 -4.27 14.03
N GLU A 136 -21.63 -4.76 14.62
CA GLU A 136 -21.75 -4.99 15.99
C GLU A 136 -21.81 -3.88 16.82
#